data_f8412b66982240c2cbd168bc1ac6b7d4
#
_entry.id   f8412b66982240c2cbd168bc1ac6b7d4
#
_cell.length_a   1.000
_cell.length_b   1.000
_cell.length_c   1.000
_cell.angle_alpha   90.00
_cell.angle_beta   90.00
_cell.angle_gamma   90.00
#
_symmetry.space_group_name_H-M   'P 1'
#
loop_
_entity.id
_entity.type
_entity.pdbx_description
1 polymer ?
#
loop_
_entity_poly.entity_id
_entity_poly.type
_entity_poly.pdbx_seq_one_letter_code
_entity_poly.pdbx_strand_id
1 'polypeptide(L)'
;LSSAASDVYKRQIGFYLVTTALAVCVALGSALLINPGRGLDMDAVQKGTVSSTTEATSLVDTLLNIIPKNPVQSMANGDMLPIIVFALFVGIMLAKLGTRGSVVANFFSQFNDVMMEMTMAIMKVAPIGVFCLIARTFATVGFSAFAPMLKYMGNVTLALAIQCLVVYQILLFVFTRLNPFKFIKKFLPVMGFAFSTATSNATIPMSIDTLSKKMGVSKQI
;
A
#
# COMPACT_ATOMS: atom_id res chain seq x y z
N LEU A 1 28.59 1.49 -2.89
CA LEU A 1 27.49 2.27 -3.48
C LEU A 1 27.99 3.70 -3.68
N SER A 2 27.97 4.18 -4.94
CA SER A 2 28.43 5.53 -5.25
C SER A 2 27.60 6.57 -4.47
N SER A 3 28.20 7.70 -4.11
CA SER A 3 27.52 8.82 -3.43
C SER A 3 26.23 9.24 -4.15
N ALA A 4 26.21 9.15 -5.48
CA ALA A 4 25.04 9.44 -6.31
C ALA A 4 23.83 8.52 -6.02
N ALA A 5 24.04 7.22 -5.83
CA ALA A 5 22.95 6.29 -5.47
C ALA A 5 22.38 6.60 -4.08
N SER A 6 23.24 6.96 -3.11
CA SER A 6 22.80 7.37 -1.78
C SER A 6 21.92 8.62 -1.81
N ASP A 7 22.26 9.59 -2.65
CA ASP A 7 21.49 10.84 -2.75
C ASP A 7 20.12 10.64 -3.44
N VAL A 8 20.05 9.72 -4.41
CA VAL A 8 18.78 9.33 -5.03
C VAL A 8 17.86 8.70 -3.99
N TYR A 9 18.34 7.75 -3.19
CA TYR A 9 17.54 7.11 -2.15
C TYR A 9 17.08 8.07 -1.06
N LYS A 10 17.94 9.01 -0.63
CA LYS A 10 17.55 10.04 0.34
C LYS A 10 16.41 10.93 -0.18
N ARG A 11 16.51 11.36 -1.44
CA ARG A 11 15.45 12.16 -2.08
C ARG A 11 14.16 11.37 -2.24
N GLN A 12 14.25 10.09 -2.59
CA GLN A 12 13.11 9.21 -2.71
C GLN A 12 12.38 9.03 -1.38
N ILE A 13 13.11 8.75 -0.29
CA ILE A 13 12.53 8.62 1.05
C ILE A 13 11.88 9.93 1.48
N GLY A 14 12.54 11.07 1.29
CA GLY A 14 11.98 12.38 1.60
C GLY A 14 10.68 12.65 0.82
N PHE A 15 10.65 12.31 -0.46
CA PHE A 15 9.47 12.46 -1.30
C PHE A 15 8.32 11.56 -0.83
N TYR A 16 8.59 10.31 -0.46
CA TYR A 16 7.58 9.41 0.10
C TYR A 16 7.00 9.93 1.41
N LEU A 17 7.83 10.45 2.31
CA LEU A 17 7.34 11.02 3.57
C LEU A 17 6.43 12.23 3.33
N VAL A 18 6.82 13.13 2.44
CA VAL A 18 6.00 14.30 2.09
C VAL A 18 4.68 13.90 1.44
N THR A 19 4.72 13.00 0.45
CA THR A 19 3.49 12.54 -0.22
C THR A 19 2.56 11.78 0.71
N THR A 20 3.11 10.99 1.64
CA THR A 20 2.33 10.29 2.67
C THR A 20 1.69 11.27 3.64
N ALA A 21 2.43 12.27 4.12
CA ALA A 21 1.88 13.30 5.00
C ALA A 21 0.73 14.07 4.33
N LEU A 22 0.91 14.45 3.07
CA LEU A 22 -0.15 15.12 2.29
C LEU A 22 -1.38 14.20 2.10
N ALA A 23 -1.17 12.90 1.83
CA ALA A 23 -2.25 11.94 1.70
C ALA A 23 -3.05 11.80 3.01
N VAL A 24 -2.36 11.73 4.15
CA VAL A 24 -3.00 11.69 5.48
C VAL A 24 -3.80 12.98 5.73
N CYS A 25 -3.24 14.15 5.41
CA CYS A 25 -3.96 15.42 5.55
C CYS A 25 -5.23 15.47 4.70
N VAL A 26 -5.15 15.02 3.44
CA VAL A 26 -6.33 14.96 2.53
C VAL A 26 -7.38 13.98 3.07
N ALA A 27 -6.95 12.79 3.51
CA ALA A 27 -7.85 11.78 4.05
C ALA A 27 -8.56 12.26 5.33
N LEU A 28 -7.82 12.85 6.27
CA LEU A 28 -8.39 13.42 7.51
C LEU A 28 -9.28 14.60 7.19
N GLY A 29 -8.85 15.52 6.32
CA GLY A 29 -9.65 16.66 5.92
C GLY A 29 -10.98 16.26 5.28
N SER A 30 -10.97 15.30 4.34
CA SER A 30 -12.19 14.80 3.72
C SER A 30 -13.07 14.04 4.71
N ALA A 31 -12.50 13.27 5.64
CA ALA A 31 -13.24 12.56 6.67
C ALA A 31 -13.91 13.51 7.66
N LEU A 32 -13.24 14.59 8.05
CA LEU A 32 -13.81 15.62 8.93
C LEU A 32 -14.95 16.40 8.27
N LEU A 33 -14.83 16.70 6.97
CA LEU A 33 -15.87 17.41 6.21
C LEU A 33 -17.11 16.55 5.97
N ILE A 34 -16.92 15.30 5.58
CA ILE A 34 -18.01 14.38 5.20
C ILE A 34 -18.63 13.71 6.41
N ASN A 35 -17.86 13.53 7.49
CA ASN A 35 -18.28 12.82 8.71
C ASN A 35 -18.95 11.45 8.37
N PRO A 36 -18.24 10.51 7.75
CA PRO A 36 -18.84 9.25 7.27
C PRO A 36 -19.36 8.35 8.41
N GLY A 37 -18.89 8.54 9.64
CA GLY A 37 -19.32 7.78 10.81
C GLY A 37 -20.62 8.27 11.47
N ARG A 38 -21.20 9.40 11.04
CA ARG A 38 -22.48 9.87 11.58
C ARG A 38 -23.62 8.91 11.21
N GLY A 39 -24.26 8.34 12.23
CA GLY A 39 -25.38 7.40 12.06
C GLY A 39 -24.99 5.92 12.17
N LEU A 40 -23.73 5.61 12.47
CA LEU A 40 -23.33 4.26 12.89
C LEU A 40 -23.71 4.06 14.36
N ASP A 41 -24.51 3.03 14.63
CA ASP A 41 -24.76 2.56 15.99
C ASP A 41 -23.51 1.80 16.46
N MET A 42 -22.69 2.48 17.29
CA MET A 42 -21.44 1.92 17.79
C MET A 42 -21.67 0.72 18.70
N ASP A 43 -22.83 0.62 19.37
CA ASP A 43 -23.16 -0.53 20.21
C ASP A 43 -23.43 -1.79 19.36
N ALA A 44 -24.04 -1.63 18.20
CA ALA A 44 -24.25 -2.72 17.25
C ALA A 44 -22.92 -3.17 16.61
N VAL A 45 -22.00 -2.23 16.33
CA VAL A 45 -20.67 -2.52 15.80
C VAL A 45 -19.80 -3.25 16.81
N GLN A 46 -19.82 -2.85 18.10
CA GLN A 46 -19.04 -3.50 19.16
C GLN A 46 -19.51 -4.92 19.46
N LYS A 47 -20.80 -5.22 19.33
CA LYS A 47 -21.31 -6.58 19.44
C LYS A 47 -20.92 -7.51 18.28
N GLY A 48 -20.59 -6.94 17.13
CA GLY A 48 -20.27 -7.68 15.90
C GLY A 48 -18.80 -8.14 15.77
N THR A 49 -17.86 -7.42 16.31
CA THR A 49 -16.42 -7.73 16.14
C THR A 49 -15.56 -7.00 17.17
N VAL A 50 -15.41 -7.52 18.34
CA VAL A 50 -14.24 -7.15 19.15
C VAL A 50 -13.37 -8.38 19.31
N SER A 51 -12.64 -8.65 18.24
CA SER A 51 -11.41 -9.43 18.35
C SER A 51 -10.31 -8.54 17.78
N SER A 52 -9.64 -7.87 18.65
CA SER A 52 -8.45 -7.02 18.50
C SER A 52 -8.74 -5.54 18.78
N THR A 53 -9.00 -5.20 20.03
CA THR A 53 -8.43 -3.97 20.57
C THR A 53 -6.92 -4.16 20.51
N THR A 54 -6.32 -3.70 19.43
CA THR A 54 -4.89 -3.42 19.45
C THR A 54 -4.76 -2.30 20.47
N GLU A 55 -4.40 -2.64 21.71
CA GLU A 55 -3.96 -1.65 22.68
C GLU A 55 -2.98 -0.76 21.95
N ALA A 56 -3.14 0.55 22.09
CA ALA A 56 -2.21 1.50 21.49
C ALA A 56 -0.84 1.19 22.09
N THR A 57 -0.10 0.31 21.43
CA THR A 57 1.27 -0.04 21.82
C THR A 57 2.05 1.26 21.86
N SER A 58 2.69 1.50 22.99
CA SER A 58 3.55 2.67 23.16
C SER A 58 4.54 2.73 21.99
N LEU A 59 4.80 3.93 21.45
CA LEU A 59 5.82 4.11 20.41
C LEU A 59 7.15 3.49 20.83
N VAL A 60 7.45 3.51 22.13
CA VAL A 60 8.66 2.91 22.71
C VAL A 60 8.61 1.37 22.57
N ASP A 61 7.48 0.75 22.89
CA ASP A 61 7.33 -0.71 22.76
C ASP A 61 7.37 -1.15 21.28
N THR A 62 6.80 -0.34 20.39
CA THR A 62 6.90 -0.58 18.95
C THR A 62 8.35 -0.51 18.48
N LEU A 63 9.13 0.48 18.92
CA LEU A 63 10.55 0.62 18.58
C LEU A 63 11.40 -0.51 19.16
N LEU A 64 11.13 -0.94 20.39
CA LEU A 64 11.84 -2.06 21.02
C LEU A 64 11.53 -3.41 20.36
N ASN A 65 10.32 -3.57 19.86
CA ASN A 65 9.88 -4.80 19.18
C ASN A 65 10.19 -4.82 17.68
N ILE A 66 10.80 -3.75 17.13
CA ILE A 66 11.24 -3.71 15.73
C ILE A 66 12.21 -4.85 15.39
N ILE A 67 13.13 -5.16 16.32
CA ILE A 67 14.07 -6.27 16.16
C ILE A 67 13.46 -7.53 16.75
N PRO A 68 13.11 -8.53 15.94
CA PRO A 68 12.46 -9.73 16.44
C PRO A 68 13.41 -10.54 17.31
N LYS A 69 12.99 -10.88 18.52
CA LYS A 69 13.70 -11.87 19.37
C LYS A 69 13.68 -13.26 18.73
N ASN A 70 12.58 -13.57 18.02
CA ASN A 70 12.42 -14.81 17.28
C ASN A 70 11.67 -14.50 15.96
N PRO A 71 12.36 -14.50 14.80
CA PRO A 71 11.75 -14.19 13.52
C PRO A 71 10.63 -15.17 13.13
N VAL A 72 10.79 -16.46 13.47
CA VAL A 72 9.79 -17.48 13.14
C VAL A 72 8.50 -17.25 13.91
N GLN A 73 8.62 -16.85 15.17
CA GLN A 73 7.45 -16.53 15.99
C GLN A 73 6.75 -15.26 15.49
N SER A 74 7.50 -14.24 15.07
CA SER A 74 6.91 -13.04 14.45
C SER A 74 6.15 -13.38 13.17
N MET A 75 6.67 -14.33 12.36
CA MET A 75 5.96 -14.83 11.18
C MET A 75 4.68 -15.57 11.55
N ALA A 76 4.71 -16.41 12.58
CA ALA A 76 3.54 -17.14 13.05
C ALA A 76 2.46 -16.23 13.64
N ASN A 77 2.86 -15.16 14.33
CA ASN A 77 1.95 -14.16 14.90
C ASN A 77 1.44 -13.15 13.85
N GLY A 78 2.09 -13.03 12.71
CA GLY A 78 1.76 -12.01 11.70
C GLY A 78 2.27 -10.60 12.04
N ASP A 79 3.31 -10.48 12.88
CA ASP A 79 3.91 -9.20 13.28
C ASP A 79 4.74 -8.62 12.13
N MET A 80 4.10 -7.80 11.28
CA MET A 80 4.68 -7.34 10.01
C MET A 80 5.97 -6.56 10.17
N LEU A 81 6.07 -5.64 11.15
CA LEU A 81 7.23 -4.77 11.29
C LEU A 81 8.53 -5.55 11.62
N PRO A 82 8.56 -6.47 12.60
CA PRO A 82 9.69 -7.35 12.83
C PRO A 82 10.06 -8.23 11.63
N ILE A 83 9.06 -8.72 10.88
CA ILE A 83 9.28 -9.53 9.69
C ILE A 83 9.99 -8.72 8.61
N ILE A 84 9.55 -7.48 8.35
CA ILE A 84 10.18 -6.58 7.37
C ILE A 84 11.63 -6.28 7.74
N VAL A 85 11.88 -5.97 9.01
CA VAL A 85 13.24 -5.67 9.48
C VAL A 85 14.16 -6.90 9.35
N PHE A 86 13.66 -8.08 9.72
CA PHE A 86 14.41 -9.33 9.52
C PHE A 86 14.71 -9.58 8.04
N ALA A 87 13.72 -9.41 7.16
CA ALA A 87 13.90 -9.58 5.71
C ALA A 87 14.92 -8.59 5.14
N LEU A 88 14.91 -7.32 5.60
CA LEU A 88 15.92 -6.34 5.21
C LEU A 88 17.33 -6.76 5.65
N PHE A 89 17.48 -7.26 6.88
CA PHE A 89 18.77 -7.76 7.38
C PHE A 89 19.29 -8.92 6.52
N VAL A 90 18.45 -9.91 6.24
CA VAL A 90 18.79 -11.05 5.37
C VAL A 90 19.19 -10.55 3.98
N GLY A 91 18.40 -9.64 3.39
CA GLY A 91 18.68 -9.06 2.08
C GLY A 91 20.03 -8.33 2.02
N ILE A 92 20.36 -7.53 3.03
CA ILE A 92 21.64 -6.83 3.14
C ILE A 92 22.80 -7.82 3.24
N MET A 93 22.64 -8.89 4.03
CA MET A 93 23.69 -9.91 4.17
C MET A 93 23.88 -10.71 2.86
N LEU A 94 22.81 -11.05 2.17
CA LEU A 94 22.90 -11.69 0.85
C LEU A 94 23.57 -10.78 -0.18
N ALA A 95 23.26 -9.50 -0.19
CA ALA A 95 23.93 -8.52 -1.05
C ALA A 95 25.43 -8.41 -0.78
N LYS A 96 25.86 -8.48 0.50
CA LYS A 96 27.28 -8.50 0.87
C LYS A 96 28.01 -9.79 0.46
N LEU A 97 27.33 -10.93 0.51
CA LEU A 97 27.87 -12.23 0.09
C LEU A 97 28.03 -12.33 -1.43
N GLY A 98 27.34 -11.51 -2.20
CA GLY A 98 27.40 -11.51 -3.66
C GLY A 98 27.11 -12.89 -4.26
N THR A 99 28.02 -13.38 -5.11
CA THR A 99 27.84 -14.68 -5.81
C THR A 99 27.75 -15.87 -4.87
N ARG A 100 28.38 -15.82 -3.68
CA ARG A 100 28.30 -16.90 -2.69
C ARG A 100 26.90 -17.04 -2.08
N GLY A 101 26.10 -15.97 -2.07
CA GLY A 101 24.73 -15.97 -1.59
C GLY A 101 23.69 -16.29 -2.67
N SER A 102 24.09 -16.53 -3.91
CA SER A 102 23.20 -16.69 -5.06
C SER A 102 22.17 -17.82 -4.91
N VAL A 103 22.56 -18.94 -4.30
CA VAL A 103 21.66 -20.09 -4.07
C VAL A 103 20.50 -19.68 -3.16
N VAL A 104 20.80 -18.98 -2.06
CA VAL A 104 19.79 -18.52 -1.10
C VAL A 104 18.93 -17.41 -1.72
N ALA A 105 19.53 -16.50 -2.46
CA ALA A 105 18.80 -15.43 -3.16
C ALA A 105 17.83 -16.02 -4.20
N ASN A 106 18.27 -17.01 -4.98
CA ASN A 106 17.44 -17.71 -5.96
C ASN A 106 16.31 -18.50 -5.27
N PHE A 107 16.60 -19.13 -4.14
CA PHE A 107 15.57 -19.82 -3.36
C PHE A 107 14.46 -18.85 -2.94
N PHE A 108 14.80 -17.70 -2.36
CA PHE A 108 13.79 -16.71 -1.97
C PHE A 108 13.04 -16.13 -3.17
N SER A 109 13.72 -15.93 -4.31
CA SER A 109 13.07 -15.46 -5.53
C SER A 109 12.03 -16.48 -6.03
N GLN A 110 12.40 -17.75 -6.14
CA GLN A 110 11.49 -18.80 -6.57
C GLN A 110 10.36 -19.05 -5.55
N PHE A 111 10.69 -18.97 -4.27
CA PHE A 111 9.69 -19.06 -3.22
C PHE A 111 8.65 -17.93 -3.29
N ASN A 112 9.11 -16.70 -3.59
CA ASN A 112 8.21 -15.58 -3.84
C ASN A 112 7.26 -15.86 -5.01
N ASP A 113 7.75 -16.44 -6.12
CA ASP A 113 6.92 -16.77 -7.27
C ASP A 113 5.84 -17.79 -6.91
N VAL A 114 6.18 -18.82 -6.13
CA VAL A 114 5.22 -19.79 -5.60
C VAL A 114 4.17 -19.11 -4.70
N MET A 115 4.60 -18.22 -3.79
CA MET A 115 3.67 -17.51 -2.91
C MET A 115 2.74 -16.56 -3.69
N MET A 116 3.23 -15.95 -4.77
CA MET A 116 2.41 -15.13 -5.66
C MET A 116 1.36 -15.98 -6.40
N GLU A 117 1.72 -17.15 -6.93
CA GLU A 117 0.77 -18.07 -7.56
C GLU A 117 -0.28 -18.59 -6.54
N MET A 118 0.13 -18.94 -5.33
CA MET A 118 -0.80 -19.30 -4.26
C MET A 118 -1.78 -18.18 -3.96
N THR A 119 -1.29 -16.94 -3.86
CA THR A 119 -2.12 -15.76 -3.63
C THR A 119 -3.14 -15.58 -4.77
N MET A 120 -2.69 -15.71 -6.02
CA MET A 120 -3.58 -15.63 -7.19
C MET A 120 -4.63 -16.73 -7.21
N ALA A 121 -4.27 -17.96 -6.79
CA ALA A 121 -5.22 -19.07 -6.66
C ALA A 121 -6.29 -18.78 -5.59
N ILE A 122 -5.90 -18.26 -4.42
CA ILE A 122 -6.81 -17.86 -3.35
C ILE A 122 -7.72 -16.72 -3.81
N MET A 123 -7.18 -15.74 -4.55
CA MET A 123 -7.95 -14.61 -5.07
C MET A 123 -9.06 -15.02 -6.04
N LYS A 124 -8.96 -16.17 -6.70
CA LYS A 124 -10.06 -16.72 -7.52
C LYS A 124 -11.31 -17.06 -6.67
N VAL A 125 -11.11 -17.42 -5.40
CA VAL A 125 -12.19 -17.75 -4.47
C VAL A 125 -12.64 -16.52 -3.66
N ALA A 126 -11.88 -15.42 -3.71
CA ALA A 126 -12.15 -14.20 -2.97
C ALA A 126 -13.58 -13.63 -3.16
N PRO A 127 -14.21 -13.65 -4.36
CA PRO A 127 -15.58 -13.14 -4.51
C PRO A 127 -16.59 -13.84 -3.60
N ILE A 128 -16.45 -15.15 -3.39
CA ILE A 128 -17.32 -15.93 -2.49
C ILE A 128 -17.08 -15.50 -1.04
N GLY A 129 -15.82 -15.35 -0.63
CA GLY A 129 -15.45 -14.88 0.71
C GLY A 129 -15.97 -13.47 0.99
N VAL A 130 -15.82 -12.56 0.04
CA VAL A 130 -16.35 -11.19 0.13
C VAL A 130 -17.87 -11.18 0.27
N PHE A 131 -18.57 -11.98 -0.53
CA PHE A 131 -20.03 -12.11 -0.43
C PHE A 131 -20.45 -12.59 0.97
N CYS A 132 -19.78 -13.63 1.50
CA CYS A 132 -20.08 -14.15 2.84
C CYS A 132 -19.80 -13.11 3.95
N LEU A 133 -18.70 -12.35 3.84
CA LEU A 133 -18.36 -11.30 4.79
C LEU A 133 -19.39 -10.15 4.75
N ILE A 134 -19.79 -9.73 3.57
CA ILE A 134 -20.83 -8.70 3.41
C ILE A 134 -22.15 -9.19 3.97
N ALA A 135 -22.58 -10.41 3.63
CA ALA A 135 -23.81 -11.01 4.14
C ALA A 135 -23.80 -11.10 5.67
N ARG A 136 -22.69 -11.53 6.26
CA ARG A 136 -22.49 -11.56 7.71
C ARG A 136 -22.59 -10.17 8.33
N THR A 137 -21.96 -9.16 7.74
CA THR A 137 -22.02 -7.78 8.24
C THR A 137 -23.45 -7.25 8.24
N PHE A 138 -24.21 -7.48 7.17
CA PHE A 138 -25.62 -7.08 7.11
C PHE A 138 -26.50 -7.85 8.09
N ALA A 139 -26.20 -9.12 8.33
CA ALA A 139 -26.95 -9.92 9.30
C ALA A 139 -26.69 -9.47 10.77
N THR A 140 -25.48 -8.98 11.06
CA THR A 140 -25.11 -8.58 12.43
C THR A 140 -25.41 -7.11 12.73
N VAL A 141 -25.17 -6.22 11.78
CA VAL A 141 -25.28 -4.74 11.98
C VAL A 141 -26.60 -4.19 11.41
N GLY A 142 -27.25 -4.96 10.52
CA GLY A 142 -28.50 -4.58 9.89
C GLY A 142 -28.34 -3.64 8.68
N PHE A 143 -29.43 -3.38 7.99
CA PHE A 143 -29.48 -2.51 6.80
C PHE A 143 -29.21 -1.04 7.11
N SER A 144 -29.35 -0.62 8.36
CA SER A 144 -29.03 0.75 8.83
C SER A 144 -27.57 1.14 8.63
N ALA A 145 -26.66 0.15 8.63
CA ALA A 145 -25.23 0.38 8.36
C ALA A 145 -24.91 0.69 6.89
N PHE A 146 -25.84 0.40 5.97
CA PHE A 146 -25.57 0.54 4.53
C PHE A 146 -25.27 1.98 4.11
N ALA A 147 -26.05 2.94 4.59
CA ALA A 147 -25.88 4.34 4.24
C ALA A 147 -24.54 4.91 4.76
N PRO A 148 -24.12 4.70 6.03
CA PRO A 148 -22.78 5.07 6.51
C PRO A 148 -21.64 4.37 5.75
N MET A 149 -21.80 3.09 5.40
CA MET A 149 -20.79 2.38 4.61
C MET A 149 -20.61 2.97 3.21
N LEU A 150 -21.69 3.26 2.50
CA LEU A 150 -21.63 3.94 1.19
C LEU A 150 -20.98 5.33 1.32
N LYS A 151 -21.32 6.06 2.36
CA LYS A 151 -20.74 7.37 2.64
C LYS A 151 -19.23 7.27 2.90
N TYR A 152 -18.79 6.24 3.63
CA TYR A 152 -17.37 5.94 3.85
C TYR A 152 -16.67 5.59 2.53
N MET A 153 -17.23 4.69 1.72
CA MET A 153 -16.67 4.34 0.41
C MET A 153 -16.57 5.56 -0.51
N GLY A 154 -17.61 6.40 -0.54
CA GLY A 154 -17.59 7.65 -1.28
C GLY A 154 -16.50 8.61 -0.81
N ASN A 155 -16.33 8.74 0.51
CA ASN A 155 -15.27 9.57 1.10
C ASN A 155 -13.87 9.06 0.72
N VAL A 156 -13.62 7.75 0.82
CA VAL A 156 -12.34 7.16 0.43
C VAL A 156 -12.07 7.39 -1.06
N THR A 157 -13.07 7.15 -1.92
CA THR A 157 -12.94 7.38 -3.36
C THR A 157 -12.65 8.85 -3.67
N LEU A 158 -13.33 9.77 -2.99
CA LEU A 158 -13.10 11.21 -3.14
C LEU A 158 -11.68 11.59 -2.69
N ALA A 159 -11.23 11.11 -1.53
CA ALA A 159 -9.88 11.38 -1.03
C ALA A 159 -8.80 10.88 -2.00
N LEU A 160 -8.96 9.67 -2.55
CA LEU A 160 -8.06 9.12 -3.57
C LEU A 160 -8.09 9.93 -4.87
N ALA A 161 -9.25 10.37 -5.30
CA ALA A 161 -9.39 11.23 -6.48
C ALA A 161 -8.69 12.58 -6.27
N ILE A 162 -8.88 13.23 -5.13
CA ILE A 162 -8.19 14.48 -4.77
C ILE A 162 -6.68 14.25 -4.74
N GLN A 163 -6.22 13.17 -4.09
CA GLN A 163 -4.80 12.86 -4.02
C GLN A 163 -4.18 12.67 -5.42
N CYS A 164 -4.86 11.94 -6.29
CA CYS A 164 -4.36 11.63 -7.63
C CYS A 164 -4.44 12.82 -8.59
N LEU A 165 -5.60 13.51 -8.63
CA LEU A 165 -5.88 14.53 -9.64
C LEU A 165 -5.48 15.95 -9.21
N VAL A 166 -5.32 16.19 -7.90
CA VAL A 166 -4.95 17.51 -7.39
C VAL A 166 -3.55 17.46 -6.80
N VAL A 167 -3.33 16.71 -5.73
CA VAL A 167 -2.08 16.76 -4.97
C VAL A 167 -0.89 16.30 -5.82
N TYR A 168 -0.97 15.14 -6.46
CA TYR A 168 0.13 14.66 -7.30
C TYR A 168 0.35 15.53 -8.54
N GLN A 169 -0.70 16.15 -9.09
CA GLN A 169 -0.54 17.04 -10.23
C GLN A 169 0.10 18.38 -9.84
N ILE A 170 -0.23 18.91 -8.66
CA ILE A 170 0.44 20.09 -8.12
C ILE A 170 1.92 19.79 -7.85
N LEU A 171 2.23 18.67 -7.21
CA LEU A 171 3.61 18.25 -6.98
C LEU A 171 4.38 18.08 -8.30
N LEU A 172 3.78 17.43 -9.29
CA LEU A 172 4.37 17.29 -10.62
C LEU A 172 4.68 18.67 -11.22
N PHE A 173 3.73 19.59 -11.20
CA PHE A 173 3.91 20.93 -11.74
C PHE A 173 5.00 21.71 -11.00
N VAL A 174 5.00 21.67 -9.67
CA VAL A 174 5.98 22.40 -8.85
C VAL A 174 7.40 21.88 -9.06
N PHE A 175 7.59 20.57 -9.10
CA PHE A 175 8.93 19.98 -9.22
C PHE A 175 9.45 19.93 -10.66
N THR A 176 8.58 19.72 -11.65
CA THR A 176 9.01 19.47 -13.03
C THR A 176 8.57 20.55 -14.01
N ARG A 177 7.63 21.42 -13.64
CA ARG A 177 6.95 22.39 -14.51
C ARG A 177 6.30 21.77 -15.76
N LEU A 178 6.08 20.46 -15.75
CA LEU A 178 5.38 19.76 -16.82
C LEU A 178 3.89 20.04 -16.75
N ASN A 179 3.22 20.01 -17.91
CA ASN A 179 1.77 20.18 -17.96
C ASN A 179 1.06 18.93 -17.40
N PRO A 180 0.31 19.05 -16.28
CA PRO A 180 -0.34 17.92 -15.62
C PRO A 180 -1.33 17.16 -16.52
N PHE A 181 -2.10 17.90 -17.34
CA PHE A 181 -3.08 17.29 -18.24
C PHE A 181 -2.44 16.42 -19.32
N LYS A 182 -1.31 16.87 -19.88
CA LYS A 182 -0.56 16.08 -20.85
C LYS A 182 0.03 14.82 -20.22
N PHE A 183 0.47 14.92 -18.96
CA PHE A 183 0.97 13.79 -18.18
C PHE A 183 -0.15 12.76 -17.95
N ILE A 184 -1.30 13.16 -17.40
CA ILE A 184 -2.44 12.26 -17.15
C ILE A 184 -2.87 11.59 -18.46
N LYS A 185 -3.02 12.34 -19.55
CA LYS A 185 -3.44 11.78 -20.84
C LYS A 185 -2.50 10.69 -21.35
N LYS A 186 -1.18 10.87 -21.19
CA LYS A 186 -0.18 9.87 -21.59
C LYS A 186 -0.14 8.68 -20.63
N PHE A 187 -0.42 8.89 -19.36
CA PHE A 187 -0.35 7.85 -18.31
C PHE A 187 -1.68 7.12 -18.11
N LEU A 188 -2.78 7.61 -18.70
CA LEU A 188 -4.12 7.01 -18.57
C LEU A 188 -4.19 5.50 -18.87
N PRO A 189 -3.51 4.96 -19.90
CA PRO A 189 -3.50 3.51 -20.16
C PRO A 189 -2.87 2.71 -18.99
N VAL A 190 -1.83 3.25 -18.36
CA VAL A 190 -1.18 2.62 -17.20
C VAL A 190 -2.11 2.64 -15.99
N MET A 191 -2.80 3.78 -15.77
CA MET A 191 -3.79 3.90 -14.70
C MET A 191 -4.94 2.91 -14.89
N GLY A 192 -5.45 2.77 -16.13
CA GLY A 192 -6.48 1.81 -16.46
C GLY A 192 -6.05 0.36 -16.25
N PHE A 193 -4.81 0.03 -16.62
CA PHE A 193 -4.24 -1.30 -16.38
C PHE A 193 -4.05 -1.57 -14.88
N ALA A 194 -3.52 -0.60 -14.12
CA ALA A 194 -3.36 -0.71 -12.68
C ALA A 194 -4.69 -0.93 -11.96
N PHE A 195 -5.72 -0.19 -12.38
CA PHE A 195 -7.08 -0.34 -11.86
C PHE A 195 -7.67 -1.73 -12.17
N SER A 196 -7.48 -2.21 -13.40
CA SER A 196 -7.98 -3.51 -13.86
C SER A 196 -7.32 -4.68 -13.14
N THR A 197 -6.00 -4.60 -12.94
CA THR A 197 -5.22 -5.69 -12.29
C THR A 197 -5.26 -5.62 -10.77
N ALA A 198 -5.63 -4.47 -10.19
CA ALA A 198 -5.61 -4.17 -8.76
C ALA A 198 -4.27 -4.52 -8.08
N THR A 199 -3.18 -4.57 -8.85
CA THR A 199 -1.83 -4.87 -8.34
C THR A 199 -0.79 -3.88 -8.87
N SER A 200 0.04 -3.36 -7.98
CA SER A 200 1.14 -2.46 -8.32
C SER A 200 2.25 -3.20 -9.08
N ASN A 201 2.54 -4.45 -8.69
CA ASN A 201 3.64 -5.22 -9.27
C ASN A 201 3.43 -5.52 -10.75
N ALA A 202 2.21 -5.89 -11.15
CA ALA A 202 1.88 -6.12 -12.56
C ALA A 202 1.98 -4.84 -13.41
N THR A 203 1.83 -3.68 -12.78
CA THR A 203 1.83 -2.37 -13.46
C THR A 203 3.24 -1.82 -13.67
N ILE A 204 4.24 -2.26 -12.89
CA ILE A 204 5.61 -1.75 -12.95
C ILE A 204 6.20 -1.80 -14.37
N PRO A 205 6.17 -2.93 -15.11
CA PRO A 205 6.76 -3.00 -16.46
C PRO A 205 6.10 -2.00 -17.42
N MET A 206 4.78 -1.90 -17.36
CA MET A 206 4.03 -0.98 -18.21
C MET A 206 4.29 0.49 -17.87
N SER A 207 4.48 0.80 -16.59
CA SER A 207 4.86 2.12 -16.11
C SER A 207 6.23 2.53 -16.65
N ILE A 208 7.23 1.65 -16.51
CA ILE A 208 8.59 1.87 -16.98
C ILE A 208 8.60 2.09 -18.52
N ASP A 209 7.89 1.25 -19.26
CA ASP A 209 7.81 1.37 -20.72
C ASP A 209 7.15 2.69 -21.16
N THR A 210 6.07 3.07 -20.50
CA THR A 210 5.38 4.34 -20.80
C THR A 210 6.23 5.55 -20.44
N LEU A 211 6.88 5.56 -19.28
CA LEU A 211 7.76 6.65 -18.86
C LEU A 211 8.96 6.79 -19.78
N SER A 212 9.62 5.68 -20.15
CA SER A 212 10.80 5.73 -21.00
C SER A 212 10.49 6.03 -22.45
N LYS A 213 9.51 5.33 -23.07
CA LYS A 213 9.23 5.46 -24.50
C LYS A 213 8.33 6.64 -24.86
N LYS A 214 7.30 6.92 -24.04
CA LYS A 214 6.30 7.96 -24.34
C LYS A 214 6.59 9.29 -23.67
N MET A 215 7.35 9.30 -22.60
CA MET A 215 7.63 10.50 -21.81
C MET A 215 9.10 10.92 -21.83
N GLY A 216 10.00 10.08 -22.35
CA GLY A 216 11.42 10.41 -22.50
C GLY A 216 12.22 10.38 -21.19
N VAL A 217 11.72 9.72 -20.15
CA VAL A 217 12.44 9.56 -18.89
C VAL A 217 13.58 8.56 -19.08
N SER A 218 14.76 8.88 -18.56
CA SER A 218 15.93 7.99 -18.63
C SER A 218 15.67 6.69 -17.89
N LYS A 219 16.09 5.55 -18.47
CA LYS A 219 16.01 4.24 -17.82
C LYS A 219 16.98 4.07 -16.64
N GLN A 220 17.88 5.03 -16.44
CA GLN A 220 18.85 5.02 -15.34
C GLN A 220 18.31 5.64 -14.06
N ILE A 221 17.10 6.19 -14.11
CA ILE A 221 16.36 6.73 -12.99
C ILE A 221 15.25 5.75 -12.61
#